data_3eb30f5070e6b317d1498e58431fe1f5
#
_entry.id   3eb30f5070e6b317d1498e58431fe1f5
#
_cell.length_a   1.000
_cell.length_b   1.000
_cell.length_c   1.000
_cell.angle_alpha   90.00
_cell.angle_beta   90.00
_cell.angle_gamma   90.00
#
_symmetry.space_group_name_H-M   'P 1'
#
loop_
_entity.id
_entity.type
_entity.pdbx_description
1 polymer ?
#
loop_
_entity_poly.entity_id
_entity_poly.type
_entity_poly.pdbx_seq_one_letter_code
_entity_poly.pdbx_strand_id
1 'polypeptide(L)'
;MIIELSQYANERIITSMRPYKHPTAEQFTLERIFHALGDPARLEIVRYLSRVEAATCGELDGGRPKSSMSHHFRILRDAGLVQTIAAGTVHQNTLRRSEVNTRFPGLLDAILVQRTEADVIAAGPRRRRAR
;
A
#
# COMPACT_ATOMS: atom_id res chain seq x y z
N MET A 1 -4.59 -4.64 -22.94
CA MET A 1 -5.11 -5.42 -21.83
C MET A 1 -4.08 -5.51 -20.73
N ILE A 2 -4.48 -5.25 -19.51
CA ILE A 2 -3.62 -5.13 -18.33
C ILE A 2 -2.84 -6.42 -18.06
N ILE A 3 -3.43 -7.58 -18.33
CA ILE A 3 -2.82 -8.91 -18.13
C ILE A 3 -1.62 -9.14 -19.06
N GLU A 4 -1.70 -8.71 -20.30
CA GLU A 4 -0.62 -8.87 -21.28
C GLU A 4 0.55 -7.94 -21.00
N LEU A 5 0.30 -6.72 -20.56
CA LEU A 5 1.34 -5.79 -20.12
C LEU A 5 2.07 -6.28 -18.87
N SER A 6 1.35 -6.90 -17.94
CA SER A 6 1.92 -7.51 -16.75
C SER A 6 2.83 -8.69 -17.10
N GLN A 7 2.44 -9.54 -18.02
CA GLN A 7 3.26 -10.66 -18.50
C GLN A 7 4.47 -10.19 -19.29
N TYR A 8 4.29 -9.17 -20.12
CA TYR A 8 5.37 -8.60 -20.91
C TYR A 8 6.43 -7.90 -20.07
N ALA A 9 6.00 -7.20 -19.02
CA ALA A 9 6.89 -6.61 -18.05
C ALA A 9 7.69 -7.67 -17.29
N ASN A 10 7.08 -8.81 -16.97
CA ASN A 10 7.72 -9.88 -16.22
C ASN A 10 8.84 -10.60 -16.99
N GLU A 11 8.69 -10.85 -18.25
CA GLU A 11 9.67 -11.64 -18.99
C GLU A 11 10.96 -10.88 -19.32
N ARG A 12 10.90 -9.59 -19.56
CA ARG A 12 12.06 -8.79 -19.93
C ARG A 12 12.73 -8.08 -18.76
N ILE A 13 11.98 -7.72 -17.73
CA ILE A 13 12.47 -6.97 -16.57
C ILE A 13 13.05 -7.91 -15.52
N ILE A 14 12.52 -9.11 -15.39
CA ILE A 14 13.01 -10.14 -14.47
C ILE A 14 14.44 -10.61 -14.82
N THR A 15 14.84 -10.53 -16.09
CA THR A 15 16.20 -10.88 -16.49
C THR A 15 17.25 -9.83 -16.16
N SER A 16 16.86 -8.58 -15.88
CA SER A 16 17.77 -7.48 -15.59
C SER A 16 17.70 -6.93 -14.17
N MET A 17 16.64 -7.22 -13.42
CA MET A 17 16.44 -6.74 -12.05
C MET A 17 15.90 -7.87 -11.18
N ARG A 18 16.38 -7.96 -9.94
CA ARG A 18 15.82 -8.89 -8.96
C ARG A 18 14.39 -8.48 -8.66
N PRO A 19 13.37 -9.33 -8.94
CA PRO A 19 12.01 -9.00 -8.61
C PRO A 19 11.84 -8.89 -7.09
N TYR A 20 10.93 -8.01 -6.66
CA TYR A 20 10.56 -7.95 -5.26
C TYR A 20 9.87 -9.26 -4.84
N LYS A 21 10.21 -9.73 -3.66
CA LYS A 21 9.54 -10.89 -3.08
C LYS A 21 8.24 -10.48 -2.41
N HIS A 22 7.18 -11.22 -2.72
CA HIS A 22 5.87 -11.00 -2.13
C HIS A 22 5.35 -12.30 -1.52
N PRO A 23 4.72 -12.24 -0.33
CA PRO A 23 4.05 -13.41 0.21
C PRO A 23 2.82 -13.78 -0.62
N THR A 24 2.48 -15.06 -0.62
CA THR A 24 1.19 -15.53 -1.14
C THR A 24 0.08 -15.22 -0.13
N ALA A 25 -1.18 -15.20 -0.58
CA ALA A 25 -2.30 -14.91 0.31
C ALA A 25 -2.38 -15.85 1.53
N GLU A 26 -1.99 -17.11 1.36
CA GLU A 26 -1.94 -18.08 2.45
C GLU A 26 -0.91 -17.73 3.53
N GLN A 27 0.10 -16.96 3.18
CA GLN A 27 1.17 -16.52 4.08
C GLN A 27 0.82 -15.25 4.86
N PHE A 28 -0.31 -14.61 4.56
CA PHE A 28 -0.73 -13.41 5.28
C PHE A 28 -1.08 -13.75 6.72
N THR A 29 -0.61 -12.91 7.65
CA THR A 29 -0.95 -13.00 9.07
C THR A 29 -1.51 -11.66 9.57
N LEU A 30 -2.44 -11.72 10.50
CA LEU A 30 -3.01 -10.52 11.12
C LEU A 30 -1.93 -9.68 11.81
N GLU A 31 -1.00 -10.34 12.48
CA GLU A 31 0.08 -9.66 13.21
C GLU A 31 0.94 -8.80 12.30
N ARG A 32 1.29 -9.31 11.13
CA ARG A 32 2.08 -8.56 10.15
C ARG A 32 1.29 -7.41 9.55
N ILE A 33 0.01 -7.61 9.29
CA ILE A 33 -0.87 -6.56 8.79
C ILE A 33 -1.01 -5.44 9.81
N PHE A 34 -1.27 -5.76 11.08
CA PHE A 34 -1.37 -4.78 12.14
C PHE A 34 -0.05 -4.05 12.38
N HIS A 35 1.06 -4.77 12.34
CA HIS A 35 2.39 -4.15 12.44
C HIS A 35 2.62 -3.15 11.30
N ALA A 36 2.31 -3.54 10.08
CA ALA A 36 2.49 -2.68 8.92
C ALA A 36 1.60 -1.43 8.99
N LEU A 37 0.36 -1.57 9.41
CA LEU A 37 -0.60 -0.47 9.50
C LEU A 37 -0.46 0.36 10.78
N GLY A 38 0.33 -0.09 11.73
CA GLY A 38 0.55 0.61 13.01
C GLY A 38 1.50 1.80 12.94
N ASP A 39 1.86 2.25 11.76
CA ASP A 39 2.71 3.42 11.52
C ASP A 39 1.96 4.45 10.66
N PRO A 40 1.98 5.75 11.03
CA PRO A 40 1.25 6.78 10.28
C PRO A 40 1.64 6.88 8.80
N ALA A 41 2.92 6.77 8.49
CA ALA A 41 3.40 6.84 7.11
C ALA A 41 2.89 5.66 6.28
N ARG A 42 2.93 4.46 6.84
CA ARG A 42 2.46 3.26 6.16
C ARG A 42 0.94 3.25 5.99
N LEU A 43 0.21 3.69 6.99
CA LEU A 43 -1.25 3.81 6.89
C LEU A 43 -1.64 4.83 5.81
N GLU A 44 -0.94 5.94 5.72
CA GLU A 44 -1.13 6.95 4.68
C GLU A 44 -0.91 6.38 3.27
N ILE A 45 0.16 5.61 3.08
CA ILE A 45 0.44 4.93 1.81
C ILE A 45 -0.72 4.01 1.41
N VAL A 46 -1.19 3.18 2.33
CA VAL A 46 -2.29 2.24 2.08
C VAL A 46 -3.59 2.99 1.76
N ARG A 47 -3.88 4.06 2.49
CA ARG A 47 -5.04 4.91 2.20
C ARG A 47 -4.97 5.55 0.83
N TYR A 48 -3.81 6.05 0.44
CA TYR A 48 -3.60 6.61 -0.89
C TYR A 48 -3.82 5.55 -1.98
N LEU A 49 -3.20 4.38 -1.82
CA LEU A 49 -3.32 3.27 -2.77
C LEU A 49 -4.74 2.68 -2.84
N SER A 50 -5.56 2.89 -1.82
CA SER A 50 -6.97 2.49 -1.87
C SER A 50 -7.81 3.37 -2.81
N ARG A 51 -7.32 4.55 -3.16
CA ARG A 51 -8.02 5.54 -3.99
C ARG A 51 -7.50 5.62 -5.42
N VAL A 52 -6.35 5.03 -5.69
CA VAL A 52 -5.72 5.03 -7.01
C VAL A 52 -5.42 3.59 -7.42
N GLU A 53 -5.27 3.35 -8.72
CA GLU A 53 -4.96 2.01 -9.22
C GLU A 53 -3.51 1.63 -8.92
N ALA A 54 -2.59 2.57 -9.12
CA ALA A 54 -1.18 2.37 -8.85
C ALA A 54 -0.51 3.73 -8.56
N ALA A 55 0.61 3.70 -7.85
CA ALA A 55 1.41 4.89 -7.60
C ALA A 55 2.89 4.53 -7.51
N THR A 56 3.74 5.47 -7.92
CA THR A 56 5.20 5.32 -7.80
C THR A 56 5.65 5.57 -6.37
N CYS A 57 6.84 5.08 -6.02
CA CYS A 57 7.43 5.36 -4.72
C CYS A 57 7.60 6.88 -4.49
N GLY A 58 7.94 7.63 -5.54
CA GLY A 58 8.07 9.10 -5.45
C GLY A 58 6.75 9.81 -5.16
N GLU A 59 5.65 9.33 -5.71
CA GLU A 59 4.31 9.88 -5.43
C GLU A 59 3.84 9.60 -3.99
N LEU A 60 4.38 8.55 -3.38
CA LEU A 60 3.97 8.08 -2.05
C LEU A 60 4.89 8.55 -0.92
N ASP A 61 6.01 9.20 -1.23
CA ASP A 61 7.04 9.50 -0.23
C ASP A 61 6.66 10.60 0.78
N GLY A 62 5.75 11.49 0.40
CA GLY A 62 5.33 12.59 1.27
C GLY A 62 6.47 13.50 1.72
N GLY A 63 7.55 13.58 0.91
CA GLY A 63 8.75 14.35 1.25
C GLY A 63 9.71 13.64 2.19
N ARG A 64 9.47 12.37 2.52
CA ARG A 64 10.33 11.58 3.41
C ARG A 64 11.58 11.07 2.70
N PRO A 65 12.69 10.84 3.42
CA PRO A 65 13.92 10.30 2.83
C PRO A 65 13.71 8.92 2.20
N LYS A 66 14.41 8.64 1.11
CA LYS A 66 14.34 7.34 0.40
C LYS A 66 14.65 6.14 1.31
N SER A 67 15.60 6.27 2.23
CA SER A 67 15.97 5.21 3.16
C SER A 67 14.80 4.81 4.07
N SER A 68 14.08 5.79 4.60
CA SER A 68 12.87 5.57 5.42
C SER A 68 11.77 4.94 4.59
N MET A 69 11.59 5.43 3.36
CA MET A 69 10.55 4.91 2.46
C MET A 69 10.82 3.46 2.04
N SER A 70 12.08 3.12 1.75
CA SER A 70 12.45 1.74 1.45
C SER A 70 12.07 0.78 2.57
N HIS A 71 12.29 1.18 3.81
CA HIS A 71 11.88 0.40 4.99
C HIS A 71 10.36 0.25 5.08
N HIS A 72 9.62 1.32 4.89
CA HIS A 72 8.15 1.30 4.91
C HIS A 72 7.56 0.40 3.82
N PHE A 73 8.05 0.51 2.60
CA PHE A 73 7.59 -0.34 1.51
C PHE A 73 7.92 -1.82 1.73
N ARG A 74 9.08 -2.11 2.28
CA ARG A 74 9.45 -3.48 2.62
C ARG A 74 8.49 -4.10 3.63
N ILE A 75 8.15 -3.39 4.68
CA ILE A 75 7.19 -3.86 5.69
C ILE A 75 5.81 -4.07 5.06
N LEU A 76 5.36 -3.15 4.21
CA LEU A 76 4.08 -3.27 3.52
C LEU A 76 4.04 -4.46 2.55
N ARG A 77 5.12 -4.71 1.83
CA ARG A 77 5.23 -5.88 0.95
C ARG A 77 5.24 -7.18 1.75
N ASP A 78 6.04 -7.25 2.80
CA ASP A 78 6.16 -8.44 3.64
C ASP A 78 4.84 -8.80 4.33
N ALA A 79 4.02 -7.81 4.65
CA ALA A 79 2.70 -8.01 5.21
C ALA A 79 1.66 -8.48 4.18
N GLY A 80 1.96 -8.33 2.89
CA GLY A 80 1.02 -8.67 1.82
C GLY A 80 0.06 -7.56 1.43
N LEU A 81 0.28 -6.35 1.92
CA LEU A 81 -0.59 -5.20 1.62
C LEU A 81 -0.28 -4.56 0.27
N VAL A 82 0.98 -4.51 -0.09
CA VAL A 82 1.46 -3.81 -1.29
C VAL A 82 2.23 -4.76 -2.19
N GLN A 83 1.94 -4.69 -3.48
CA GLN A 83 2.74 -5.30 -4.53
C GLN A 83 3.55 -4.20 -5.22
N THR A 84 4.84 -4.43 -5.38
CA THR A 84 5.74 -3.52 -6.08
C THR A 84 6.27 -4.19 -7.33
N ILE A 85 6.16 -3.52 -8.46
CA ILE A 85 6.69 -3.98 -9.75
C ILE A 85 7.69 -2.94 -10.23
N ALA A 86 8.92 -3.38 -10.52
CA ALA A 86 9.94 -2.54 -11.12
C ALA A 86 9.72 -2.50 -12.63
N ALA A 87 9.60 -1.29 -13.17
CA ALA A 87 9.51 -1.02 -14.61
C ALA A 87 10.61 -0.02 -14.97
N GLY A 88 11.78 -0.52 -15.37
CA GLY A 88 12.98 0.31 -15.56
C GLY A 88 13.45 0.90 -14.23
N THR A 89 13.56 2.23 -14.17
CA THR A 89 13.91 2.97 -12.96
C THR A 89 12.70 3.31 -12.09
N VAL A 90 11.50 3.02 -12.58
CA VAL A 90 10.24 3.35 -11.90
C VAL A 90 9.71 2.12 -11.17
N HIS A 91 9.32 2.30 -9.92
CA HIS A 91 8.72 1.26 -9.10
C HIS A 91 7.25 1.59 -8.90
N GLN A 92 6.36 0.75 -9.44
CA GLN A 92 4.91 0.88 -9.33
C GLN A 92 4.39 0.05 -8.17
N ASN A 93 3.59 0.67 -7.33
CA ASN A 93 2.99 0.05 -6.15
C ASN A 93 1.48 -0.04 -6.31
N THR A 94 0.92 -1.17 -5.95
CA THR A 94 -0.52 -1.41 -5.95
C THR A 94 -0.94 -2.01 -4.61
N LEU A 95 -2.16 -1.70 -4.16
CA LEU A 95 -2.74 -2.32 -2.98
C LEU A 95 -3.29 -3.70 -3.33
N ARG A 96 -2.90 -4.72 -2.58
CA ARG A 96 -3.41 -6.10 -2.77
C ARG A 96 -4.77 -6.28 -2.09
N ARG A 97 -5.71 -5.41 -2.42
CA ARG A 97 -7.01 -5.32 -1.75
C ARG A 97 -7.82 -6.61 -1.83
N SER A 98 -7.92 -7.20 -3.02
CA SER A 98 -8.68 -8.42 -3.23
C SER A 98 -8.16 -9.60 -2.41
N GLU A 99 -6.85 -9.77 -2.38
CA GLU A 99 -6.23 -10.87 -1.65
C GLU A 99 -6.35 -10.70 -0.14
N VAL A 100 -6.14 -9.47 0.36
CA VAL A 100 -6.35 -9.17 1.78
C VAL A 100 -7.82 -9.35 2.16
N ASN A 101 -8.74 -8.91 1.32
CA ASN A 101 -10.17 -9.04 1.57
C ASN A 101 -10.64 -10.50 1.53
N THR A 102 -10.06 -11.32 0.66
CA THR A 102 -10.36 -12.76 0.62
C THR A 102 -9.87 -13.46 1.88
N ARG A 103 -8.68 -13.11 2.35
CA ARG A 103 -8.08 -13.73 3.54
C ARG A 103 -8.68 -13.23 4.84
N PHE A 104 -8.98 -11.94 4.93
CA PHE A 104 -9.55 -11.28 6.11
C PHE A 104 -10.72 -10.39 5.68
N PRO A 105 -11.90 -10.98 5.44
CA PRO A 105 -13.05 -10.22 4.93
C PRO A 105 -13.43 -9.04 5.82
N GLY A 106 -13.56 -7.88 5.20
CA GLY A 106 -13.98 -6.66 5.88
C GLY A 106 -12.92 -5.93 6.68
N LEU A 107 -11.76 -6.55 6.96
CA LEU A 107 -10.74 -5.95 7.81
C LEU A 107 -10.18 -4.66 7.21
N LEU A 108 -9.73 -4.71 5.97
CA LEU A 108 -9.11 -3.57 5.30
C LEU A 108 -10.10 -2.42 5.12
N ASP A 109 -11.32 -2.72 4.70
CA ASP A 109 -12.35 -1.71 4.54
C ASP A 109 -12.71 -1.03 5.86
N ALA A 110 -12.78 -1.79 6.96
CA ALA A 110 -13.02 -1.24 8.28
C ALA A 110 -11.92 -0.27 8.73
N ILE A 111 -10.67 -0.56 8.38
CA ILE A 111 -9.53 0.30 8.68
C ILE A 111 -9.55 1.56 7.80
N LEU A 112 -9.83 1.40 6.51
CA LEU A 112 -9.78 2.50 5.54
C LEU A 112 -10.89 3.54 5.72
N VAL A 113 -12.03 3.19 6.32
CA VAL A 113 -13.10 4.14 6.59
C VAL A 113 -12.81 5.01 7.82
N GLN A 114 -11.85 4.63 8.66
CA GLN A 114 -11.49 5.41 9.84
C GLN A 114 -10.76 6.69 9.43
N ARG A 115 -11.06 7.78 10.12
CA ARG A 115 -10.37 9.04 9.90
C ARG A 115 -9.01 9.00 10.58
N THR A 116 -8.00 9.48 9.89
CA THR A 116 -6.69 9.71 10.51
C THR A 116 -6.73 10.95 11.40
N GLU A 117 -5.76 11.07 12.28
CA GLU A 117 -5.58 12.27 13.09
C GLU A 117 -5.41 13.51 12.21
N ALA A 118 -4.69 13.40 11.09
CA ALA A 118 -4.54 14.47 10.12
C ALA A 118 -5.88 14.87 9.49
N ASP A 119 -6.75 13.93 9.16
CA ASP A 119 -8.08 14.21 8.64
C ASP A 119 -8.96 14.93 9.68
N VAL A 120 -8.83 14.55 10.94
CA VAL A 120 -9.56 15.18 12.03
C VAL A 120 -9.11 16.64 12.22
N ILE A 121 -7.81 16.88 12.19
CA ILE A 121 -7.25 18.23 12.31
C ILE A 121 -7.65 19.10 11.11
N ALA A 122 -7.55 18.56 9.89
CA ALA A 122 -7.91 19.28 8.68
C ALA A 122 -9.39 19.63 8.60
N ALA A 123 -10.26 18.78 9.16
CA ALA A 123 -11.71 19.04 9.21
C ALA A 123 -12.09 20.12 10.22
N GLY A 124 -11.20 20.45 11.15
CA GLY A 124 -11.47 21.39 12.23
C GLY A 124 -12.51 20.91 13.24
N PRO A 125 -12.85 21.74 14.24
CA PRO A 125 -13.82 21.36 15.25
C PRO A 125 -15.20 21.15 14.63
N ARG A 126 -15.87 20.06 14.99
CA ARG A 126 -17.26 19.85 14.60
C ARG A 126 -18.10 21.00 15.15
N ARG A 127 -18.69 21.79 14.26
CA ARG A 127 -19.72 22.73 14.69
C ARG A 127 -20.85 21.92 15.29
N ARG A 128 -21.10 22.10 16.59
CA ARG A 128 -22.34 21.59 17.19
C ARG A 128 -23.49 22.25 16.42
N ARG A 129 -24.33 21.42 15.79
CA ARG A 129 -25.59 21.94 15.27
C ARG A 129 -26.34 22.51 16.45
N ALA A 130 -26.60 23.81 16.41
CA ALA A 130 -27.54 24.44 17.35
C ALA A 130 -28.87 23.71 17.21
N ARG A 131 -29.39 23.24 18.32
CA ARG A 131 -30.75 22.69 18.36
C ARG A 131 -31.77 23.81 18.17
#